data_dbb2f81dbc5227d9a1de2d9fbc8e7145
#
_entry.id   dbb2f81dbc5227d9a1de2d9fbc8e7145
#
_cell.length_a   1.000
_cell.length_b   1.000
_cell.length_c   1.000
_cell.angle_alpha   90.00
_cell.angle_beta   90.00
_cell.angle_gamma   90.00
#
_symmetry.space_group_name_H-M   'P 1'
#
loop_
_entity.id
_entity.type
_entity.pdbx_description
1 polymer ?
#
loop_
_entity_poly.entity_id
_entity_poly.type
_entity_poly.pdbx_seq_one_letter_code
_entity_poly.pdbx_strand_id
1 'polypeptide(L)'
;SASSPHRHPKKPNIFVRFLHGLVRRLYFGSKTLFKFALFIPILVFMVWFSYTVDRSGLFQGELAPRRIVDLMLQGYDVSNFEQMNEIEREVVQLFAQDVPDTPEVIGIGSSRVLQFTRELVGTDSFFNMGVTGADVRDNMTSYYKMVCYGKAPKVLIWSVDPWVLYGDEAAFDKRADVELYNEFLTKVLGIETDY
;
A
#
# COMPACT_ATOMS: atom_id res chain seq x y z
N SER A 1 -44.73 -80.98 18.55
CA SER A 1 -44.13 -79.65 18.65
C SER A 1 -42.69 -79.72 18.17
N ALA A 2 -42.45 -79.20 16.94
CA ALA A 2 -41.14 -79.14 16.35
C ALA A 2 -40.56 -77.75 16.56
N SER A 3 -39.49 -77.67 17.34
CA SER A 3 -38.74 -76.45 17.57
C SER A 3 -37.83 -76.18 16.36
N SER A 4 -38.05 -75.01 15.70
CA SER A 4 -37.19 -74.53 14.61
C SER A 4 -35.85 -74.03 15.17
N PRO A 5 -34.73 -74.37 14.55
CA PRO A 5 -33.41 -73.86 15.00
C PRO A 5 -33.24 -72.45 14.67
N HIS A 6 -33.01 -71.57 15.69
CA HIS A 6 -32.60 -70.23 15.56
C HIS A 6 -31.20 -70.13 14.89
N ARG A 7 -31.14 -69.76 13.61
CA ARG A 7 -29.86 -69.43 12.94
C ARG A 7 -29.33 -68.13 13.45
N HIS A 8 -28.25 -68.16 14.23
CA HIS A 8 -27.49 -66.97 14.58
C HIS A 8 -26.90 -66.28 13.32
N PRO A 9 -27.09 -65.05 13.14
CA PRO A 9 -26.47 -64.29 12.00
C PRO A 9 -24.93 -64.38 12.10
N LYS A 10 -24.27 -64.90 11.06
CA LYS A 10 -22.81 -64.95 10.98
C LYS A 10 -22.25 -63.54 11.04
N LYS A 11 -21.40 -63.24 12.01
CA LYS A 11 -20.71 -61.94 12.11
C LYS A 11 -19.89 -61.72 10.83
N PRO A 12 -20.02 -60.55 10.18
CA PRO A 12 -19.30 -60.28 8.94
C PRO A 12 -17.78 -60.28 9.20
N ASN A 13 -17.04 -60.85 8.25
CA ASN A 13 -15.60 -61.04 8.31
C ASN A 13 -14.91 -59.68 8.52
N ILE A 14 -13.90 -59.61 9.39
CA ILE A 14 -13.16 -58.38 9.74
C ILE A 14 -12.66 -57.70 8.48
N PHE A 15 -12.23 -58.45 7.47
CA PHE A 15 -11.78 -57.94 6.18
C PHE A 15 -12.88 -57.18 5.42
N VAL A 16 -14.12 -57.67 5.43
CA VAL A 16 -15.26 -57.01 4.77
C VAL A 16 -15.62 -55.70 5.48
N ARG A 17 -15.51 -55.67 6.82
CA ARG A 17 -15.73 -54.44 7.59
C ARG A 17 -14.67 -53.39 7.29
N PHE A 18 -13.40 -53.79 7.16
CA PHE A 18 -12.30 -52.94 6.80
C PHE A 18 -12.48 -52.34 5.39
N LEU A 19 -12.82 -53.19 4.41
CA LEU A 19 -13.05 -52.76 3.03
C LEU A 19 -14.22 -51.77 2.92
N HIS A 20 -15.33 -52.04 3.61
CA HIS A 20 -16.46 -51.07 3.68
C HIS A 20 -16.07 -49.74 4.32
N GLY A 21 -15.26 -49.77 5.36
CA GLY A 21 -14.75 -48.55 6.00
C GLY A 21 -13.86 -47.74 5.06
N LEU A 22 -12.99 -48.40 4.30
CA LEU A 22 -12.11 -47.75 3.33
C LEU A 22 -12.90 -47.13 2.17
N VAL A 23 -13.83 -47.89 1.56
CA VAL A 23 -14.68 -47.39 0.48
C VAL A 23 -15.52 -46.18 0.94
N ARG A 24 -16.07 -46.27 2.14
CA ARG A 24 -16.84 -45.16 2.72
C ARG A 24 -15.98 -43.91 2.92
N ARG A 25 -14.73 -44.02 3.41
CA ARG A 25 -13.81 -42.92 3.57
C ARG A 25 -13.43 -42.29 2.23
N LEU A 26 -13.13 -43.13 1.21
CA LEU A 26 -12.83 -42.64 -0.14
C LEU A 26 -14.03 -41.94 -0.77
N TYR A 27 -15.24 -42.46 -0.59
CA TYR A 27 -16.45 -41.83 -1.11
C TYR A 27 -16.77 -40.49 -0.46
N PHE A 28 -16.63 -40.38 0.87
CA PHE A 28 -16.80 -39.08 1.56
C PHE A 28 -15.68 -38.12 1.23
N GLY A 29 -14.42 -38.60 1.12
CA GLY A 29 -13.28 -37.79 0.69
C GLY A 29 -13.49 -37.26 -0.72
N SER A 30 -13.92 -38.04 -1.67
CA SER A 30 -14.17 -37.61 -3.04
C SER A 30 -15.30 -36.59 -3.16
N LYS A 31 -16.40 -36.77 -2.40
CA LYS A 31 -17.49 -35.79 -2.35
C LYS A 31 -17.03 -34.44 -1.77
N THR A 32 -16.21 -34.48 -0.74
CA THR A 32 -15.66 -33.25 -0.13
C THR A 32 -14.72 -32.55 -1.11
N LEU A 33 -13.83 -33.32 -1.75
CA LEU A 33 -12.92 -32.80 -2.78
C LEU A 33 -13.67 -32.15 -3.95
N PHE A 34 -14.75 -32.80 -4.41
CA PHE A 34 -15.60 -32.31 -5.49
C PHE A 34 -16.28 -30.97 -5.10
N LYS A 35 -16.73 -30.85 -3.84
CA LYS A 35 -17.28 -29.57 -3.35
C LYS A 35 -16.23 -28.46 -3.35
N PHE A 36 -15.01 -28.76 -2.92
CA PHE A 36 -13.91 -27.79 -3.00
C PHE A 36 -13.57 -27.44 -4.45
N ALA A 37 -13.57 -28.41 -5.36
CA ALA A 37 -13.32 -28.18 -6.78
C ALA A 37 -14.33 -27.22 -7.42
N LEU A 38 -15.58 -27.18 -6.94
CA LEU A 38 -16.59 -26.21 -7.40
C LEU A 38 -16.26 -24.75 -7.01
N PHE A 39 -15.46 -24.54 -5.98
CA PHE A 39 -15.03 -23.19 -5.59
C PHE A 39 -13.81 -22.71 -6.36
N ILE A 40 -13.02 -23.62 -6.99
CA ILE A 40 -11.82 -23.25 -7.75
C ILE A 40 -12.11 -22.24 -8.84
N PRO A 41 -13.15 -22.38 -9.69
CA PRO A 41 -13.47 -21.40 -10.71
C PRO A 41 -13.78 -20.01 -10.12
N ILE A 42 -14.44 -19.96 -8.98
CA ILE A 42 -14.76 -18.73 -8.28
C ILE A 42 -13.49 -18.07 -7.77
N LEU A 43 -12.59 -18.84 -7.13
CA LEU A 43 -11.31 -18.33 -6.66
C LEU A 43 -10.43 -17.85 -7.82
N VAL A 44 -10.36 -18.62 -8.90
CA VAL A 44 -9.62 -18.22 -10.11
C VAL A 44 -10.20 -16.94 -10.70
N PHE A 45 -11.53 -16.83 -10.78
CA PHE A 45 -12.18 -15.62 -11.25
C PHE A 45 -11.90 -14.43 -10.32
N MET A 46 -11.96 -14.60 -8.99
CA MET A 46 -11.65 -13.54 -8.03
C MET A 46 -10.22 -13.05 -8.18
N VAL A 47 -9.24 -13.97 -8.27
CA VAL A 47 -7.83 -13.64 -8.46
C VAL A 47 -7.61 -12.93 -9.79
N TRP A 48 -8.18 -13.47 -10.88
CA TRP A 48 -8.10 -12.87 -12.20
C TRP A 48 -8.75 -11.47 -12.23
N PHE A 49 -9.93 -11.33 -11.65
CA PHE A 49 -10.63 -10.06 -11.55
C PHE A 49 -9.85 -9.03 -10.72
N SER A 50 -9.35 -9.45 -9.56
CA SER A 50 -8.50 -8.60 -8.71
C SER A 50 -7.23 -8.15 -9.43
N TYR A 51 -6.60 -9.06 -10.19
CA TYR A 51 -5.43 -8.74 -11.00
C TYR A 51 -5.73 -7.77 -12.14
N THR A 52 -6.85 -7.96 -12.86
CA THR A 52 -7.21 -7.11 -14.01
C THR A 52 -7.75 -5.75 -13.61
N VAL A 53 -8.49 -5.66 -12.49
CA VAL A 53 -9.03 -4.40 -12.00
C VAL A 53 -7.98 -3.61 -11.23
N ASP A 54 -7.11 -4.32 -10.52
CA ASP A 54 -5.99 -3.83 -9.68
C ASP A 54 -6.14 -2.39 -9.19
N ARG A 55 -7.32 -2.09 -8.64
CA ARG A 55 -7.67 -0.74 -8.16
C ARG A 55 -6.71 -0.24 -7.09
N SER A 56 -6.05 -1.16 -6.40
CA SER A 56 -5.10 -0.88 -5.32
C SER A 56 -3.65 -0.79 -5.78
N GLY A 57 -3.35 -1.07 -7.06
CA GLY A 57 -1.98 -1.15 -7.55
C GLY A 57 -1.14 -2.27 -6.91
N LEU A 58 -1.78 -3.25 -6.26
CA LEU A 58 -1.09 -4.34 -5.55
C LEU A 58 -0.31 -5.26 -6.48
N PHE A 59 -0.79 -5.44 -7.71
CA PHE A 59 -0.18 -6.34 -8.70
C PHE A 59 0.63 -5.60 -9.77
N GLN A 60 0.30 -4.32 -9.97
CA GLN A 60 0.95 -3.44 -10.96
C GLN A 60 1.66 -2.26 -10.27
N GLY A 61 2.01 -2.42 -9.02
CA GLY A 61 2.43 -1.49 -7.97
C GLY A 61 3.18 -0.21 -8.37
N GLU A 62 4.04 -0.25 -9.37
CA GLU A 62 4.77 0.94 -9.83
C GLU A 62 3.96 1.83 -10.80
N LEU A 63 2.84 1.34 -11.34
CA LEU A 63 2.12 2.07 -12.38
C LEU A 63 1.30 3.24 -11.83
N ALA A 64 0.76 3.13 -10.62
CA ALA A 64 -0.08 4.17 -10.05
C ALA A 64 0.70 5.44 -9.67
N PRO A 65 1.81 5.38 -8.92
CA PRO A 65 2.61 6.55 -8.61
C PRO A 65 3.19 7.23 -9.85
N ARG A 66 3.75 6.46 -10.78
CA ARG A 66 4.29 7.02 -12.04
C ARG A 66 3.22 7.71 -12.88
N ARG A 67 2.04 7.10 -13.02
CA ARG A 67 0.95 7.72 -13.77
C ARG A 67 0.48 9.02 -13.15
N ILE A 68 0.47 9.10 -11.82
CA ILE A 68 0.16 10.34 -11.10
C ILE A 68 1.22 11.40 -11.42
N VAL A 69 2.48 11.06 -11.30
CA VAL A 69 3.59 11.97 -11.62
C VAL A 69 3.52 12.43 -13.07
N ASP A 70 3.27 11.54 -14.03
CA ASP A 70 3.10 11.90 -15.45
C ASP A 70 1.98 12.92 -15.66
N LEU A 71 0.84 12.77 -14.97
CA LEU A 71 -0.25 13.74 -15.01
C LEU A 71 0.15 15.08 -14.40
N MET A 72 0.85 15.05 -13.28
CA MET A 72 1.33 16.24 -12.59
C MET A 72 2.34 17.01 -13.45
N LEU A 73 3.25 16.32 -14.14
CA LEU A 73 4.21 16.89 -15.07
C LEU A 73 3.54 17.51 -16.31
N GLN A 74 2.37 16.99 -16.70
CA GLN A 74 1.53 17.56 -17.76
C GLN A 74 0.72 18.80 -17.32
N GLY A 75 0.79 19.17 -16.03
CA GLY A 75 0.12 20.32 -15.48
C GLY A 75 -1.26 20.05 -14.88
N TYR A 76 -1.64 18.80 -14.69
CA TYR A 76 -2.88 18.47 -14.00
C TYR A 76 -2.73 18.49 -12.48
N ASP A 77 -3.69 19.07 -11.79
CA ASP A 77 -3.82 18.92 -10.34
C ASP A 77 -4.54 17.58 -10.07
N VAL A 78 -3.83 16.67 -9.44
CA VAL A 78 -4.35 15.33 -9.15
C VAL A 78 -4.93 15.31 -7.75
N SER A 79 -6.24 15.08 -7.65
CA SER A 79 -6.95 15.02 -6.36
C SER A 79 -7.82 13.76 -6.28
N ASN A 80 -8.20 13.35 -5.05
CA ASN A 80 -9.16 12.27 -4.77
C ASN A 80 -8.77 10.85 -5.20
N PHE A 81 -7.50 10.48 -5.11
CA PHE A 81 -7.14 9.07 -5.14
C PHE A 81 -7.40 8.45 -3.75
N GLU A 82 -8.36 7.53 -3.66
CA GLU A 82 -8.75 6.86 -2.40
C GLU A 82 -7.59 6.14 -1.68
N GLN A 83 -6.46 5.95 -2.34
CA GLN A 83 -5.28 5.22 -1.83
C GLN A 83 -4.02 6.09 -1.80
N MET A 84 -4.14 7.40 -1.96
CA MET A 84 -3.00 8.31 -1.96
C MET A 84 -2.11 8.18 -0.73
N ASN A 85 -2.69 7.95 0.45
CA ASN A 85 -1.94 7.91 1.72
C ASN A 85 -0.77 6.91 1.75
N GLU A 86 -0.83 5.85 0.94
CA GLU A 86 0.22 4.83 0.88
C GLU A 86 1.29 5.16 -0.16
N ILE A 87 0.92 5.87 -1.22
CA ILE A 87 1.79 6.14 -2.37
C ILE A 87 2.30 7.58 -2.45
N GLU A 88 1.80 8.50 -1.62
CA GLU A 88 2.20 9.93 -1.65
C GLU A 88 3.71 10.12 -1.53
N ARG A 89 4.37 9.38 -0.63
CA ARG A 89 5.82 9.47 -0.44
C ARG A 89 6.60 9.04 -1.68
N GLU A 90 6.09 8.03 -2.39
CA GLU A 90 6.66 7.57 -3.66
C GLU A 90 6.39 8.58 -4.78
N VAL A 91 5.20 9.15 -4.85
CA VAL A 91 4.87 10.23 -5.80
C VAL A 91 5.80 11.42 -5.60
N VAL A 92 6.03 11.85 -4.36
CA VAL A 92 6.97 12.93 -4.03
C VAL A 92 8.39 12.58 -4.49
N GLN A 93 8.83 11.35 -4.27
CA GLN A 93 10.14 10.87 -4.70
C GLN A 93 10.29 10.89 -6.21
N LEU A 94 9.34 10.29 -6.93
CA LEU A 94 9.35 10.21 -8.40
C LEU A 94 9.24 11.61 -9.03
N PHE A 95 8.41 12.48 -8.46
CA PHE A 95 8.32 13.85 -8.95
C PHE A 95 9.64 14.59 -8.79
N ALA A 96 10.26 14.53 -7.62
CA ALA A 96 11.56 15.18 -7.39
C ALA A 96 12.63 14.69 -8.38
N GLN A 97 12.57 13.41 -8.73
CA GLN A 97 13.46 12.80 -9.70
C GLN A 97 13.19 13.25 -11.14
N ASP A 98 11.92 13.23 -11.56
CA ASP A 98 11.53 13.28 -12.99
C ASP A 98 11.13 14.70 -13.44
N VAL A 99 10.83 15.66 -12.53
CA VAL A 99 10.48 17.03 -12.93
C VAL A 99 11.60 17.65 -13.75
N PRO A 100 11.32 18.12 -14.99
CA PRO A 100 12.36 18.64 -15.87
C PRO A 100 12.94 19.97 -15.39
N ASP A 101 12.08 20.84 -14.91
CA ASP A 101 12.45 22.17 -14.43
C ASP A 101 12.16 22.31 -12.94
N THR A 102 13.03 23.02 -12.23
CA THR A 102 12.83 23.28 -10.79
C THR A 102 11.58 24.14 -10.58
N PRO A 103 10.58 23.65 -9.81
CA PRO A 103 9.43 24.46 -9.44
C PRO A 103 9.87 25.71 -8.68
N GLU A 104 9.25 26.85 -8.98
CA GLU A 104 9.52 28.08 -8.21
C GLU A 104 9.07 27.94 -6.77
N VAL A 105 7.90 27.35 -6.58
CA VAL A 105 7.23 27.19 -5.29
C VAL A 105 6.89 25.72 -5.05
N ILE A 106 7.24 25.22 -3.89
CA ILE A 106 6.72 23.93 -3.43
C ILE A 106 5.92 24.10 -2.13
N GLY A 107 4.90 23.28 -1.96
CA GLY A 107 4.13 23.16 -0.71
C GLY A 107 4.51 21.86 -0.01
N ILE A 108 4.88 21.93 1.28
CA ILE A 108 5.09 20.77 2.14
C ILE A 108 4.18 20.84 3.36
N GLY A 109 3.83 19.72 3.91
CA GLY A 109 2.94 19.62 5.07
C GLY A 109 2.14 18.33 5.06
N SER A 110 1.14 18.27 5.94
CA SER A 110 0.21 17.15 6.02
C SER A 110 -0.91 17.26 4.96
N SER A 111 -1.96 16.48 5.12
CA SER A 111 -3.15 16.50 4.24
C SER A 111 -3.79 17.89 4.06
N ARG A 112 -3.49 18.86 4.91
CA ARG A 112 -4.00 20.22 4.78
C ARG A 112 -3.35 20.97 3.61
N VAL A 113 -2.06 20.78 3.39
CA VAL A 113 -1.37 21.41 2.25
C VAL A 113 -1.84 20.82 0.92
N LEU A 114 -2.36 19.62 0.89
CA LEU A 114 -2.89 18.99 -0.33
C LEU A 114 -4.04 19.77 -0.98
N GLN A 115 -4.67 20.69 -0.23
CA GLN A 115 -5.71 21.58 -0.75
C GLN A 115 -5.15 22.79 -1.51
N PHE A 116 -3.83 23.00 -1.47
CA PHE A 116 -3.22 24.12 -2.19
C PHE A 116 -3.07 23.76 -3.67
N THR A 117 -3.64 24.60 -4.51
CA THR A 117 -3.60 24.48 -5.96
C THR A 117 -2.74 25.60 -6.55
N ARG A 118 -2.36 25.48 -7.81
CA ARG A 118 -1.65 26.51 -8.57
C ARG A 118 -2.41 27.83 -8.58
N GLU A 119 -3.72 27.75 -8.73
CA GLU A 119 -4.61 28.93 -8.71
C GLU A 119 -4.56 29.64 -7.34
N LEU A 120 -4.61 28.90 -6.23
CA LEU A 120 -4.55 29.46 -4.88
C LEU A 120 -3.20 30.12 -4.59
N VAL A 121 -2.12 29.50 -5.03
CA VAL A 121 -0.74 30.00 -4.85
C VAL A 121 -0.42 31.12 -5.84
N GLY A 122 -1.13 31.22 -6.95
CA GLY A 122 -0.99 32.26 -7.95
C GLY A 122 0.20 32.09 -8.90
N THR A 123 0.69 30.86 -9.08
CA THR A 123 1.75 30.52 -10.03
C THR A 123 1.58 29.12 -10.61
N ASP A 124 1.83 28.99 -11.92
CA ASP A 124 1.85 27.69 -12.60
C ASP A 124 3.07 26.85 -12.21
N SER A 125 4.12 27.49 -11.70
CA SER A 125 5.35 26.83 -11.23
C SER A 125 5.25 26.43 -9.75
N PHE A 126 4.08 26.00 -9.32
CA PHE A 126 3.82 25.44 -8.00
C PHE A 126 3.69 23.92 -8.07
N PHE A 127 4.28 23.26 -7.08
CA PHE A 127 4.08 21.83 -6.88
C PHE A 127 3.76 21.51 -5.43
N ASN A 128 2.75 20.66 -5.24
CA ASN A 128 2.31 20.23 -3.92
C ASN A 128 2.99 18.90 -3.54
N MET A 129 3.87 18.94 -2.55
CA MET A 129 4.60 17.79 -2.00
C MET A 129 4.06 17.38 -0.61
N GLY A 130 2.80 17.67 -0.33
CA GLY A 130 2.15 17.27 0.90
C GLY A 130 2.02 15.74 1.01
N VAL A 131 2.07 15.26 2.23
CA VAL A 131 1.93 13.84 2.56
C VAL A 131 0.94 13.68 3.69
N THR A 132 -0.10 12.88 3.50
CA THR A 132 -1.11 12.64 4.53
C THR A 132 -0.49 12.08 5.81
N GLY A 133 -0.77 12.74 6.93
CA GLY A 133 -0.19 12.37 8.23
C GLY A 133 1.31 12.68 8.35
N ALA A 134 1.85 13.56 7.49
CA ALA A 134 3.25 13.95 7.55
C ALA A 134 3.66 14.46 8.92
N ASP A 135 4.76 13.96 9.42
CA ASP A 135 5.49 14.52 10.57
C ASP A 135 6.61 15.46 10.09
N VAL A 136 7.43 15.93 11.00
CA VAL A 136 8.57 16.82 10.67
C VAL A 136 9.56 16.15 9.72
N ARG A 137 9.78 14.86 9.85
CA ARG A 137 10.73 14.10 9.02
C ARG A 137 10.25 14.01 7.58
N ASP A 138 8.96 13.71 7.36
CA ASP A 138 8.35 13.74 6.02
C ASP A 138 8.45 15.11 5.37
N ASN A 139 8.18 16.19 6.13
CA ASN A 139 8.25 17.53 5.63
C ASN A 139 9.66 17.90 5.17
N MET A 140 10.66 17.61 6.02
CA MET A 140 12.05 17.92 5.71
C MET A 140 12.59 17.04 4.57
N THR A 141 12.26 15.75 4.55
CA THR A 141 12.70 14.86 3.48
C THR A 141 12.03 15.16 2.15
N SER A 142 10.77 15.61 2.14
CA SER A 142 10.11 16.06 0.91
C SER A 142 10.87 17.23 0.27
N TYR A 143 11.26 18.23 1.05
CA TYR A 143 12.12 19.33 0.57
C TYR A 143 13.50 18.83 0.15
N TYR A 144 14.12 18.01 0.98
CA TYR A 144 15.50 17.53 0.75
C TYR A 144 15.63 16.65 -0.49
N LYS A 145 14.59 15.89 -0.86
CA LYS A 145 14.55 15.18 -2.13
C LYS A 145 14.77 16.11 -3.32
N MET A 146 14.13 17.26 -3.35
CA MET A 146 14.35 18.26 -4.40
C MET A 146 15.80 18.75 -4.41
N VAL A 147 16.38 19.00 -3.23
CA VAL A 147 17.77 19.43 -3.10
C VAL A 147 18.74 18.35 -3.63
N CYS A 148 18.51 17.09 -3.29
CA CYS A 148 19.34 15.96 -3.75
C CYS A 148 19.40 15.84 -5.28
N TYR A 149 18.33 16.19 -5.98
CA TYR A 149 18.29 16.22 -7.44
C TYR A 149 18.72 17.57 -8.05
N GLY A 150 19.26 18.48 -7.24
CA GLY A 150 19.70 19.81 -7.70
C GLY A 150 18.57 20.76 -8.08
N LYS A 151 17.36 20.50 -7.59
CA LYS A 151 16.12 21.22 -7.94
C LYS A 151 15.52 21.97 -6.75
N ALA A 152 16.38 22.61 -5.94
CA ALA A 152 15.93 23.38 -4.79
C ALA A 152 14.99 24.53 -5.21
N PRO A 153 13.75 24.59 -4.67
CA PRO A 153 12.78 25.65 -5.00
C PRO A 153 13.22 26.99 -4.48
N LYS A 154 12.71 28.08 -5.06
CA LYS A 154 12.95 29.46 -4.57
C LYS A 154 12.10 29.78 -3.34
N VAL A 155 10.89 29.24 -3.28
CA VAL A 155 9.92 29.48 -2.22
C VAL A 155 9.41 28.16 -1.67
N LEU A 156 9.38 28.06 -0.36
CA LEU A 156 8.82 26.92 0.38
C LEU A 156 7.60 27.40 1.17
N ILE A 157 6.45 26.81 0.88
CA ILE A 157 5.25 26.97 1.69
C ILE A 157 5.16 25.77 2.62
N TRP A 158 5.33 25.99 3.90
CA TRP A 158 5.25 24.94 4.90
C TRP A 158 3.98 25.07 5.73
N SER A 159 3.06 24.12 5.59
CA SER A 159 1.89 23.99 6.47
C SER A 159 2.29 23.26 7.74
N VAL A 160 2.52 24.04 8.81
CA VAL A 160 2.92 23.51 10.12
C VAL A 160 1.69 23.13 10.90
N ASP A 161 1.49 21.86 11.10
CA ASP A 161 0.44 21.34 11.97
C ASP A 161 0.88 21.33 13.44
N PRO A 162 -0.03 21.55 14.40
CA PRO A 162 0.34 21.60 15.82
C PRO A 162 1.08 20.37 16.32
N TRP A 163 0.72 19.18 15.86
CA TRP A 163 1.38 17.93 16.27
C TRP A 163 2.83 17.80 15.79
N VAL A 164 3.22 18.49 14.73
CA VAL A 164 4.62 18.53 14.26
C VAL A 164 5.54 19.15 15.32
N LEU A 165 5.01 20.00 16.18
CA LEU A 165 5.73 20.71 17.22
C LEU A 165 5.81 19.95 18.55
N TYR A 166 5.03 18.89 18.69
CA TYR A 166 4.95 18.11 19.95
C TYR A 166 6.04 17.06 20.01
N GLY A 167 7.13 17.06 19.75
CA GLY A 167 8.30 16.19 19.95
C GLY A 167 8.07 14.77 20.54
N ASP A 168 6.84 14.25 20.48
CA ASP A 168 6.48 12.94 20.98
C ASP A 168 6.79 11.88 19.92
N GLU A 169 7.73 10.98 20.23
CA GLU A 169 8.10 9.87 19.34
C GLU A 169 6.90 8.99 18.95
N ALA A 170 5.86 8.93 19.79
CA ALA A 170 4.63 8.20 19.49
C ALA A 170 3.83 8.82 18.32
N ALA A 171 4.03 10.11 18.03
CA ALA A 171 3.41 10.82 16.92
C ALA A 171 4.17 10.63 15.59
N PHE A 172 5.33 9.98 15.61
CA PHE A 172 6.14 9.79 14.43
C PHE A 172 5.60 8.70 13.51
N ASP A 173 5.44 9.04 12.24
CA ASP A 173 5.01 8.07 11.22
C ASP A 173 6.16 7.08 10.91
N LYS A 174 5.87 5.79 11.06
CA LYS A 174 6.85 4.72 10.78
C LYS A 174 7.21 4.60 9.30
N ARG A 175 6.47 5.26 8.42
CA ARG A 175 6.72 5.27 6.97
C ARG A 175 7.69 6.39 6.56
N ALA A 176 8.02 7.30 7.47
CA ALA A 176 8.97 8.38 7.17
C ALA A 176 10.36 7.80 6.89
N ASP A 177 11.07 8.39 5.92
CA ASP A 177 12.44 8.02 5.56
C ASP A 177 13.42 8.63 6.57
N VAL A 178 13.72 7.87 7.64
CA VAL A 178 14.57 8.30 8.75
C VAL A 178 16.02 8.48 8.29
N GLU A 179 16.49 7.65 7.37
CA GLU A 179 17.87 7.73 6.85
C GLU A 179 18.08 9.04 6.08
N LEU A 180 17.18 9.35 5.16
CA LEU A 180 17.22 10.61 4.42
C LEU A 180 17.04 11.84 5.33
N TYR A 181 16.22 11.71 6.37
CA TYR A 181 16.07 12.78 7.37
C TYR A 181 17.37 13.05 8.14
N ASN A 182 18.06 12.00 8.58
CA ASN A 182 19.36 12.13 9.26
C ASN A 182 20.43 12.72 8.33
N GLU A 183 20.40 12.34 7.07
CA GLU A 183 21.23 12.95 6.05
C GLU A 183 20.97 14.47 5.90
N PHE A 184 19.71 14.86 5.86
CA PHE A 184 19.31 16.27 5.85
C PHE A 184 19.83 17.03 7.08
N LEU A 185 19.64 16.46 8.29
CA LEU A 185 20.13 17.08 9.53
C LEU A 185 21.64 17.32 9.47
N THR A 186 22.39 16.31 9.03
CA THR A 186 23.85 16.37 9.00
C THR A 186 24.36 17.28 7.89
N LYS A 187 23.89 17.12 6.66
CA LYS A 187 24.44 17.81 5.49
C LYS A 187 23.92 19.24 5.33
N VAL A 188 22.68 19.52 5.74
CA VAL A 188 22.06 20.84 5.55
C VAL A 188 22.12 21.67 6.82
N LEU A 189 21.83 21.07 7.97
CA LEU A 189 21.78 21.80 9.23
C LEU A 189 23.06 21.67 10.06
N GLY A 190 23.99 20.78 9.70
CA GLY A 190 25.24 20.55 10.45
C GLY A 190 25.01 19.92 11.83
N ILE A 191 23.89 19.25 12.04
CA ILE A 191 23.52 18.56 13.27
C ILE A 191 24.05 17.14 13.19
N GLU A 192 24.98 16.77 14.09
CA GLU A 192 25.41 15.38 14.20
C GLU A 192 24.28 14.54 14.81
N THR A 193 23.94 13.45 14.14
CA THR A 193 22.94 12.48 14.62
C THR A 193 23.67 11.23 15.12
N ASP A 194 23.50 10.90 16.39
CA ASP A 194 24.05 9.69 17.01
C ASP A 194 23.22 8.45 16.59
N TYR A 195 23.40 7.99 15.35
CA TYR A 195 22.81 6.74 14.88
C TYR A 195 23.85 5.90 14.14
#